data_0c6fb2cfa279e022cca16f3da795b63d
#
_entry.id   0c6fb2cfa279e022cca16f3da795b63d
#
_cell.length_a   1.000
_cell.length_b   1.000
_cell.length_c   1.000
_cell.angle_alpha   90.00
_cell.angle_beta   90.00
_cell.angle_gamma   90.00
#
_symmetry.space_group_name_H-M   'P 1'
#
loop_
_entity.id
_entity.type
_entity.pdbx_description
1 polymer ?
#
loop_
_entity_poly.entity_id
_entity_poly.type
_entity_poly.pdbx_seq_one_letter_code
_entity_poly.pdbx_strand_id
1 'polypeptide(L)'
;GIHTAPRFVTRIENSDGQVMYKNDQNYHIAIDSATNRRVVTLMNEVTRSGTARSLNSSAYNIPSKIMLAGKTGTTQNNTDGWFIGYTPDLLAGVWVGGNERHVRFRSNYYGQGARMALPIWGYFMESVYNDKNFRYSNAEARKEKFTTPLRYNECPNTIAKNTSVFSSEMSEESFFNVDDDFFN
;
A
#
# COMPACT_ATOMS: atom_id res chain seq x y z
N GLY A 1 -2.11 5.04 10.65
CA GLY A 1 -0.92 5.01 11.49
C GLY A 1 -1.04 4.14 12.74
N ILE A 2 -2.10 3.34 12.82
CA ILE A 2 -2.33 2.42 13.94
C ILE A 2 -1.77 1.05 13.58
N HIS A 3 -0.92 0.52 14.42
CA HIS A 3 -0.43 -0.85 14.34
C HIS A 3 -1.25 -1.74 15.25
N THR A 4 -1.63 -2.89 14.71
CA THR A 4 -2.32 -3.95 15.46
C THR A 4 -1.43 -5.18 15.49
N ALA A 5 -1.17 -5.73 16.67
CA ALA A 5 -0.38 -6.96 16.80
C ALA A 5 -1.05 -8.12 16.06
N PRO A 6 -0.30 -8.89 15.24
CA PRO A 6 -0.83 -10.08 14.60
C PRO A 6 -1.32 -11.09 15.64
N ARG A 7 -2.45 -11.76 15.35
CA ARG A 7 -2.99 -12.79 16.21
C ARG A 7 -3.51 -13.96 15.38
N PHE A 8 -3.25 -15.17 15.84
CA PHE A 8 -3.71 -16.40 15.19
C PHE A 8 -4.95 -16.96 15.87
N VAL A 9 -5.08 -16.74 17.20
CA VAL A 9 -6.21 -17.21 17.99
C VAL A 9 -6.92 -16.00 18.58
N THR A 10 -8.20 -15.88 18.31
CA THR A 10 -9.05 -14.79 18.80
C THR A 10 -9.83 -15.21 20.05
N ARG A 11 -10.27 -16.48 20.09
CA ARG A 11 -11.09 -17.01 21.18
C ARG A 11 -10.92 -18.54 21.25
N ILE A 12 -10.93 -19.10 22.46
CA ILE A 12 -10.96 -20.53 22.73
C ILE A 12 -12.15 -20.78 23.65
N GLU A 13 -12.97 -21.76 23.31
CA GLU A 13 -14.11 -22.20 24.10
C GLU A 13 -13.98 -23.68 24.45
N ASN A 14 -14.52 -24.08 25.60
CA ASN A 14 -14.69 -25.50 25.91
C ASN A 14 -15.93 -26.08 25.19
N SER A 15 -16.17 -27.40 25.41
CA SER A 15 -17.33 -28.10 24.84
C SER A 15 -18.69 -27.53 25.25
N ASP A 16 -18.75 -26.85 26.39
CA ASP A 16 -19.96 -26.27 26.97
C ASP A 16 -20.18 -24.82 26.53
N GLY A 17 -19.33 -24.29 25.61
CA GLY A 17 -19.40 -22.94 25.09
C GLY A 17 -18.83 -21.89 26.04
N GLN A 18 -18.16 -22.30 27.13
CA GLN A 18 -17.54 -21.39 28.07
C GLN A 18 -16.22 -20.87 27.51
N VAL A 19 -16.03 -19.54 27.54
CA VAL A 19 -14.82 -18.89 27.03
C VAL A 19 -13.65 -19.16 27.97
N MET A 20 -12.69 -19.94 27.50
CA MET A 20 -11.44 -20.24 28.20
C MET A 20 -10.36 -19.20 27.96
N TYR A 21 -10.36 -18.60 26.78
CA TYR A 21 -9.38 -17.60 26.38
C TYR A 21 -10.03 -16.62 25.37
N LYS A 22 -9.76 -15.35 25.56
CA LYS A 22 -10.10 -14.29 24.61
C LYS A 22 -8.89 -13.39 24.45
N ASN A 23 -8.45 -13.21 23.23
CA ASN A 23 -7.38 -12.29 22.90
C ASN A 23 -7.98 -10.91 22.60
N ASP A 24 -7.87 -9.98 23.51
CA ASP A 24 -8.22 -8.61 23.26
C ASP A 24 -7.16 -7.97 22.37
N GLN A 25 -7.64 -7.27 21.33
CA GLN A 25 -6.78 -6.69 20.33
C GLN A 25 -6.00 -5.50 20.89
N ASN A 26 -4.69 -5.63 21.02
CA ASN A 26 -3.82 -4.54 21.37
C ASN A 26 -3.41 -3.76 20.11
N TYR A 27 -3.57 -2.47 20.15
CA TYR A 27 -3.14 -1.55 19.10
C TYR A 27 -2.41 -0.36 19.71
N HIS A 28 -1.47 0.19 18.94
CA HIS A 28 -0.76 1.39 19.31
C HIS A 28 -0.55 2.29 18.09
N ILE A 29 -0.33 3.56 18.32
CA ILE A 29 0.00 4.51 17.27
C ILE A 29 1.47 4.27 16.90
N ALA A 30 1.72 3.75 15.69
CA ALA A 30 3.06 3.51 15.16
C ALA A 30 3.63 4.75 14.47
N ILE A 31 2.78 5.48 13.73
CA ILE A 31 3.13 6.74 13.08
C ILE A 31 1.97 7.72 13.24
N ASP A 32 2.29 9.01 13.32
CA ASP A 32 1.26 10.05 13.43
C ASP A 32 0.39 10.14 12.16
N SER A 33 -0.80 10.72 12.32
CA SER A 33 -1.79 10.77 11.23
C SER A 33 -1.36 11.63 10.04
N ALA A 34 -0.51 12.65 10.26
CA ALA A 34 -0.02 13.51 9.19
C ALA A 34 1.01 12.77 8.33
N THR A 35 1.96 12.09 8.97
CA THR A 35 2.94 11.22 8.29
C THR A 35 2.24 10.08 7.56
N ASN A 36 1.27 9.41 8.21
CA ASN A 36 0.49 8.37 7.55
C ASN A 36 -0.20 8.87 6.29
N ARG A 37 -0.85 10.04 6.33
CA ARG A 37 -1.48 10.64 5.14
C ARG A 37 -0.48 10.92 4.02
N ARG A 38 0.72 11.40 4.36
CA ARG A 38 1.78 11.62 3.36
C ARG A 38 2.19 10.31 2.68
N VAL A 39 2.42 9.26 3.46
CA VAL A 39 2.77 7.93 2.92
C VAL A 39 1.65 7.38 2.03
N VAL A 40 0.41 7.41 2.48
CA VAL A 40 -0.75 6.95 1.69
C VAL A 40 -0.88 7.75 0.40
N THR A 41 -0.66 9.06 0.43
CA THR A 41 -0.67 9.90 -0.78
C THR A 41 0.39 9.46 -1.78
N LEU A 42 1.63 9.23 -1.32
CA LEU A 42 2.71 8.73 -2.17
C LEU A 42 2.41 7.34 -2.73
N MET A 43 1.84 6.44 -1.92
CA MET A 43 1.41 5.11 -2.37
C MET A 43 0.26 5.18 -3.39
N ASN A 44 -0.64 6.16 -3.27
CA ASN A 44 -1.69 6.41 -4.26
C ASN A 44 -1.08 6.91 -5.59
N GLU A 45 -0.07 7.78 -5.55
CA GLU A 45 0.61 8.22 -6.77
C GLU A 45 1.29 7.06 -7.53
N VAL A 46 1.76 6.03 -6.85
CA VAL A 46 2.30 4.82 -7.50
C VAL A 46 1.27 4.17 -8.43
N THR A 47 -0.01 4.19 -8.05
CA THR A 47 -1.11 3.64 -8.87
C THR A 47 -1.62 4.63 -9.90
N ARG A 48 -1.51 5.95 -9.67
CA ARG A 48 -2.00 6.98 -10.59
C ARG A 48 -1.02 7.24 -11.75
N SER A 49 0.23 7.44 -11.45
CA SER A 49 1.27 7.86 -12.40
C SER A 49 2.54 7.00 -12.37
N GLY A 50 2.71 6.17 -11.33
CA GLY A 50 3.91 5.38 -11.09
C GLY A 50 3.89 3.99 -11.72
N THR A 51 4.64 3.07 -11.10
CA THR A 51 4.88 1.71 -11.60
C THR A 51 3.63 0.83 -11.66
N ALA A 52 2.57 1.20 -10.94
CA ALA A 52 1.30 0.48 -10.91
C ALA A 52 0.17 1.18 -11.70
N ARG A 53 0.50 2.15 -12.55
CA ARG A 53 -0.49 2.91 -13.34
C ARG A 53 -1.38 2.05 -14.23
N SER A 54 -0.92 0.87 -14.62
CA SER A 54 -1.71 -0.06 -15.43
C SER A 54 -2.98 -0.55 -14.75
N LEU A 55 -3.09 -0.46 -13.41
CA LEU A 55 -4.31 -0.78 -12.68
C LEU A 55 -5.49 0.14 -13.05
N ASN A 56 -5.21 1.35 -13.51
CA ASN A 56 -6.25 2.31 -13.96
C ASN A 56 -6.55 2.19 -15.46
N SER A 57 -5.95 1.24 -16.15
CA SER A 57 -6.24 0.98 -17.56
C SER A 57 -7.46 0.09 -17.71
N SER A 58 -7.99 0.03 -18.94
CA SER A 58 -9.08 -0.90 -19.30
C SER A 58 -8.72 -2.38 -19.20
N ALA A 59 -7.45 -2.71 -18.90
CA ALA A 59 -7.02 -4.09 -18.72
C ALA A 59 -7.64 -4.76 -17.48
N TYR A 60 -8.02 -3.94 -16.50
CA TYR A 60 -8.68 -4.39 -15.27
C TYR A 60 -9.96 -3.59 -15.08
N ASN A 61 -11.08 -4.27 -14.97
CA ASN A 61 -12.37 -3.62 -14.75
C ASN A 61 -12.59 -3.25 -13.26
N ILE A 62 -11.61 -2.57 -12.67
CA ILE A 62 -11.72 -2.02 -11.33
C ILE A 62 -12.51 -0.71 -11.42
N PRO A 63 -13.58 -0.51 -10.62
CA PRO A 63 -14.37 0.71 -10.69
C PRO A 63 -13.52 1.95 -10.41
N SER A 64 -13.56 2.95 -11.29
CA SER A 64 -12.70 4.15 -11.25
C SER A 64 -12.87 5.02 -10.00
N LYS A 65 -13.96 4.83 -9.25
CA LYS A 65 -14.22 5.54 -7.99
C LYS A 65 -13.43 4.97 -6.80
N ILE A 66 -12.85 3.78 -6.95
CA ILE A 66 -12.07 3.14 -5.89
C ILE A 66 -10.68 3.73 -5.87
N MET A 67 -10.29 4.26 -4.72
CA MET A 67 -8.94 4.76 -4.53
C MET A 67 -7.99 3.58 -4.26
N LEU A 68 -6.97 3.46 -5.10
CA LEU A 68 -5.95 2.43 -4.99
C LEU A 68 -4.65 3.04 -4.49
N ALA A 69 -3.99 2.35 -3.60
CA ALA A 69 -2.64 2.66 -3.18
C ALA A 69 -1.81 1.37 -3.15
N GLY A 70 -0.52 1.46 -3.36
CA GLY A 70 0.31 0.26 -3.33
C GLY A 70 1.75 0.49 -3.74
N LYS A 71 2.53 -0.58 -3.69
CA LYS A 71 3.94 -0.57 -4.04
C LYS A 71 4.36 -1.89 -4.68
N THR A 72 5.11 -1.78 -5.76
CA THR A 72 5.80 -2.91 -6.40
C THR A 72 7.10 -3.21 -5.68
N GLY A 73 7.45 -4.48 -5.60
CA GLY A 73 8.78 -4.97 -5.19
C GLY A 73 9.37 -5.83 -6.30
N THR A 74 10.66 -5.73 -6.51
CA THR A 74 11.41 -6.58 -7.42
C THR A 74 12.74 -6.89 -6.76
N THR A 75 13.05 -8.17 -6.58
CA THR A 75 14.34 -8.57 -6.05
C THR A 75 15.43 -8.50 -7.10
N GLN A 76 16.66 -8.47 -6.64
CA GLN A 76 17.82 -8.48 -7.53
C GLN A 76 17.79 -9.73 -8.42
N ASN A 77 18.25 -9.58 -9.66
CA ASN A 77 18.26 -10.63 -10.67
C ASN A 77 16.88 -11.17 -11.07
N ASN A 78 15.79 -10.46 -10.74
CA ASN A 78 14.42 -10.85 -11.12
C ASN A 78 14.02 -12.26 -10.62
N THR A 79 14.45 -12.64 -9.41
CA THR A 79 14.14 -13.93 -8.81
C THR A 79 12.71 -13.99 -8.31
N ASP A 80 12.21 -12.88 -7.82
CA ASP A 80 10.82 -12.75 -7.39
C ASP A 80 10.31 -11.31 -7.49
N GLY A 81 9.01 -11.17 -7.54
CA GLY A 81 8.31 -9.91 -7.58
C GLY A 81 7.15 -9.85 -6.62
N TRP A 82 6.97 -8.70 -6.02
CA TRP A 82 5.88 -8.39 -5.11
C TRP A 82 5.01 -7.28 -5.64
N PHE A 83 3.75 -7.35 -5.32
CA PHE A 83 2.88 -6.20 -5.29
C PHE A 83 2.01 -6.24 -4.03
N ILE A 84 2.13 -5.22 -3.19
CA ILE A 84 1.23 -5.01 -2.07
C ILE A 84 0.40 -3.77 -2.39
N GLY A 85 -0.90 -3.95 -2.44
CA GLY A 85 -1.84 -2.89 -2.75
C GLY A 85 -3.04 -2.93 -1.83
N TYR A 86 -3.67 -1.78 -1.65
CA TYR A 86 -4.80 -1.64 -0.76
C TYR A 86 -5.75 -0.53 -1.22
N THR A 87 -6.97 -0.68 -0.78
CA THR A 87 -8.02 0.32 -0.80
C THR A 87 -8.28 0.78 0.64
N PRO A 88 -9.19 1.72 0.91
CA PRO A 88 -9.57 2.03 2.28
C PRO A 88 -10.04 0.82 3.10
N ASP A 89 -10.60 -0.21 2.45
CA ASP A 89 -11.25 -1.34 3.10
C ASP A 89 -10.50 -2.66 3.02
N LEU A 90 -9.66 -2.83 2.00
CA LEU A 90 -9.06 -4.11 1.67
C LEU A 90 -7.58 -3.97 1.35
N LEU A 91 -6.75 -4.80 1.99
CA LEU A 91 -5.33 -4.96 1.69
C LEU A 91 -5.09 -6.36 1.16
N ALA A 92 -4.34 -6.44 0.05
CA ALA A 92 -3.89 -7.70 -0.50
C ALA A 92 -2.43 -7.61 -0.95
N GLY A 93 -1.70 -8.71 -0.77
CA GLY A 93 -0.34 -8.87 -1.24
C GLY A 93 -0.23 -10.04 -2.20
N VAL A 94 0.55 -9.88 -3.26
CA VAL A 94 0.86 -10.93 -4.23
C VAL A 94 2.36 -11.07 -4.33
N TRP A 95 2.83 -12.32 -4.24
CA TRP A 95 4.19 -12.71 -4.49
C TRP A 95 4.26 -13.71 -5.64
N VAL A 96 5.23 -13.52 -6.51
CA VAL A 96 5.53 -14.43 -7.62
C VAL A 96 7.02 -14.70 -7.60
N GLY A 97 7.39 -15.95 -7.50
CA GLY A 97 8.79 -16.37 -7.47
C GLY A 97 8.94 -17.89 -7.46
N GLY A 98 10.15 -18.36 -7.61
CA GLY A 98 10.52 -19.76 -7.49
C GLY A 98 11.11 -20.07 -6.10
N ASN A 99 11.02 -21.33 -5.66
CA ASN A 99 11.65 -21.78 -4.42
C ASN A 99 13.18 -21.62 -4.45
N GLU A 100 13.75 -21.70 -5.65
CA GLU A 100 15.17 -21.63 -5.87
C GLU A 100 15.55 -20.35 -6.61
N ARG A 101 16.56 -19.63 -6.13
CA ARG A 101 17.01 -18.34 -6.69
C ARG A 101 17.52 -18.41 -8.14
N HIS A 102 17.89 -19.58 -8.64
CA HIS A 102 18.27 -19.74 -10.03
C HIS A 102 17.07 -19.77 -10.98
N VAL A 103 15.87 -20.07 -10.47
CA VAL A 103 14.61 -19.95 -11.20
C VAL A 103 14.22 -18.48 -11.24
N ARG A 104 14.52 -17.82 -12.35
CA ARG A 104 14.32 -16.38 -12.49
C ARG A 104 14.04 -15.97 -13.93
N PHE A 105 13.44 -14.79 -14.09
CA PHE A 105 13.33 -14.18 -15.41
C PHE A 105 14.69 -13.59 -15.85
N ARG A 106 15.07 -13.84 -17.10
CA ARG A 106 16.33 -13.33 -17.65
C ARG A 106 16.30 -11.84 -17.99
N SER A 107 15.11 -11.26 -18.11
CA SER A 107 14.95 -9.84 -18.43
C SER A 107 14.12 -9.10 -17.40
N ASN A 108 14.47 -7.85 -17.16
CA ASN A 108 13.69 -6.94 -16.33
C ASN A 108 12.26 -6.74 -16.88
N TYR A 109 12.05 -6.88 -18.18
CA TYR A 109 10.74 -6.69 -18.78
C TYR A 109 9.68 -7.64 -18.21
N TYR A 110 10.02 -8.91 -18.02
CA TYR A 110 9.11 -9.91 -17.44
C TYR A 110 9.27 -10.05 -15.94
N GLY A 111 10.49 -9.81 -15.41
CA GLY A 111 10.85 -10.08 -14.03
C GLY A 111 10.53 -8.96 -13.02
N GLN A 112 9.86 -7.89 -13.44
CA GLN A 112 9.46 -6.83 -12.51
C GLN A 112 8.16 -7.19 -11.79
N GLY A 113 8.04 -6.83 -10.51
CA GLY A 113 6.81 -6.99 -9.74
C GLY A 113 5.58 -6.36 -10.42
N ALA A 114 5.79 -5.27 -11.17
CA ALA A 114 4.75 -4.65 -12.00
C ALA A 114 4.27 -5.54 -13.16
N ARG A 115 5.03 -6.56 -13.54
CA ARG A 115 4.70 -7.48 -14.64
C ARG A 115 4.29 -8.86 -14.16
N MET A 116 4.79 -9.28 -13.00
CA MET A 116 4.51 -10.59 -12.43
C MET A 116 3.36 -10.55 -11.42
N ALA A 117 3.51 -9.78 -10.36
CA ALA A 117 2.61 -9.79 -9.21
C ALA A 117 1.42 -8.83 -9.37
N LEU A 118 1.65 -7.66 -9.93
CA LEU A 118 0.61 -6.64 -10.10
C LEU A 118 -0.58 -7.11 -10.96
N PRO A 119 -0.41 -7.84 -12.08
CA PRO A 119 -1.56 -8.34 -12.85
C PRO A 119 -2.46 -9.29 -12.07
N ILE A 120 -1.87 -10.17 -11.26
CA ILE A 120 -2.63 -11.09 -10.41
C ILE A 120 -3.45 -10.31 -9.39
N TRP A 121 -2.84 -9.30 -8.77
CA TRP A 121 -3.54 -8.41 -7.85
C TRP A 121 -4.66 -7.63 -8.54
N GLY A 122 -4.42 -7.16 -9.76
CA GLY A 122 -5.42 -6.43 -10.55
C GLY A 122 -6.67 -7.27 -10.84
N TYR A 123 -6.50 -8.51 -11.29
CA TYR A 123 -7.60 -9.45 -11.54
C TYR A 123 -8.30 -9.87 -10.24
N PHE A 124 -7.57 -10.03 -9.16
CA PHE A 124 -8.16 -10.29 -7.86
C PHE A 124 -9.10 -9.15 -7.44
N MET A 125 -8.63 -7.91 -7.51
CA MET A 125 -9.44 -6.74 -7.14
C MET A 125 -10.61 -6.52 -8.09
N GLU A 126 -10.43 -6.78 -9.39
CA GLU A 126 -11.53 -6.80 -10.35
C GLU A 126 -12.61 -7.78 -9.93
N SER A 127 -12.24 -9.01 -9.58
CA SER A 127 -13.18 -10.04 -9.12
C SER A 127 -13.90 -9.62 -7.84
N VAL A 128 -13.15 -9.09 -6.85
CA VAL A 128 -13.71 -8.64 -5.57
C VAL A 128 -14.74 -7.52 -5.76
N TYR A 129 -14.42 -6.51 -6.56
CA TYR A 129 -15.29 -5.33 -6.70
C TYR A 129 -16.44 -5.52 -7.69
N ASN A 130 -16.40 -6.53 -8.52
CA ASN A 130 -17.49 -6.86 -9.46
C ASN A 130 -18.38 -8.03 -8.99
N ASP A 131 -17.98 -8.79 -7.97
CA ASP A 131 -18.82 -9.82 -7.38
C ASP A 131 -19.89 -9.19 -6.48
N LYS A 132 -21.17 -9.38 -6.88
CA LYS A 132 -22.33 -8.83 -6.15
C LYS A 132 -22.52 -9.41 -4.75
N ASN A 133 -21.96 -10.59 -4.50
CA ASN A 133 -22.06 -11.27 -3.21
C ASN A 133 -20.99 -10.80 -2.22
N PHE A 134 -19.99 -10.09 -2.69
CA PHE A 134 -18.95 -9.56 -1.83
C PHE A 134 -19.37 -8.25 -1.17
N ARG A 135 -19.09 -8.13 0.12
CA ARG A 135 -19.34 -6.93 0.93
C ARG A 135 -18.77 -5.66 0.30
N TYR A 136 -17.62 -5.75 -0.36
CA TYR A 136 -16.91 -4.62 -0.96
C TYR A 136 -17.45 -4.16 -2.31
N SER A 137 -18.36 -4.93 -2.91
CA SER A 137 -19.03 -4.55 -4.17
C SER A 137 -20.17 -3.56 -3.98
N ASN A 138 -20.60 -3.34 -2.72
CA ASN A 138 -21.69 -2.42 -2.42
C ASN A 138 -21.34 -0.98 -2.79
N ALA A 139 -22.39 -0.19 -3.11
CA ALA A 139 -22.25 1.23 -3.43
C ALA A 139 -21.64 2.06 -2.28
N GLU A 140 -21.72 1.61 -1.03
CA GLU A 140 -21.17 2.28 0.14
C GLU A 140 -19.66 2.05 0.28
N ALA A 141 -19.19 0.81 0.14
CA ALA A 141 -17.76 0.51 0.12
C ALA A 141 -17.02 1.29 -1.00
N ARG A 142 -17.68 1.54 -2.12
CA ARG A 142 -17.15 2.35 -3.22
C ARG A 142 -17.06 3.84 -2.93
N LYS A 143 -17.66 4.32 -1.85
CA LYS A 143 -17.60 5.73 -1.41
C LYS A 143 -16.46 6.00 -0.45
N GLU A 144 -15.92 4.96 0.18
CA GLU A 144 -14.81 5.11 1.10
C GLU A 144 -13.56 5.59 0.38
N LYS A 145 -12.96 6.62 0.92
CA LYS A 145 -11.76 7.26 0.37
C LYS A 145 -10.70 7.30 1.46
N PHE A 146 -9.46 7.22 1.04
CA PHE A 146 -8.39 7.64 1.92
C PHE A 146 -8.65 9.07 2.38
N THR A 147 -8.31 9.37 3.62
CA THR A 147 -8.31 10.75 4.11
C THR A 147 -7.62 11.65 3.10
N THR A 148 -8.20 12.82 2.83
CA THR A 148 -7.83 13.75 1.77
C THR A 148 -6.32 13.76 1.50
N PRO A 149 -5.89 13.44 0.28
CA PRO A 149 -4.48 13.44 -0.08
C PRO A 149 -3.90 14.84 0.14
N LEU A 150 -2.71 14.91 0.70
CA LEU A 150 -1.97 16.15 0.71
C LEU A 150 -1.61 16.47 -0.75
N ARG A 151 -1.97 17.64 -1.23
CA ARG A 151 -1.46 18.12 -2.50
C ARG A 151 0.00 18.50 -2.29
N TYR A 152 0.89 17.78 -2.91
CA TYR A 152 2.26 18.23 -3.09
C TYR A 152 2.23 19.23 -4.23
N ASN A 153 2.21 20.51 -3.89
CA ASN A 153 2.37 21.54 -4.89
C ASN A 153 3.84 21.52 -5.33
N GLU A 154 4.06 21.06 -6.55
CA GLU A 154 5.26 21.26 -7.37
C GLU A 154 6.61 20.68 -6.88
N CYS A 155 7.37 20.11 -7.80
CA CYS A 155 8.77 19.79 -7.59
C CYS A 155 9.56 21.05 -7.20
N PRO A 156 10.56 20.92 -6.30
CA PRO A 156 11.40 22.07 -5.94
C PRO A 156 12.00 22.84 -7.12
N ASN A 157 12.27 22.18 -8.23
CA ASN A 157 12.75 22.81 -9.47
C ASN A 157 11.72 23.66 -10.20
N THR A 158 10.43 23.49 -9.91
CA THR A 158 9.36 24.32 -10.46
C THR A 158 9.13 25.55 -9.57
N ILE A 159 9.40 25.43 -8.28
CA ILE A 159 9.33 26.52 -7.29
C ILE A 159 10.37 27.60 -7.58
N ALA A 160 11.57 27.22 -8.04
CA ALA A 160 12.65 28.15 -8.34
C ALA A 160 12.32 29.15 -9.47
N LYS A 161 11.28 28.95 -10.25
CA LYS A 161 10.83 29.87 -11.30
C LYS A 161 9.79 30.90 -10.84
N ASN A 162 9.18 30.69 -9.65
CA ASN A 162 8.08 31.55 -9.16
C ASN A 162 8.31 32.16 -7.78
N THR A 163 9.49 32.03 -7.17
CA THR A 163 9.69 32.52 -5.81
C THR A 163 10.42 33.85 -5.74
N SER A 164 9.61 34.87 -5.56
CA SER A 164 9.97 36.04 -4.74
C SER A 164 9.29 36.03 -3.35
N VAL A 165 8.76 34.89 -2.85
CA VAL A 165 7.91 34.89 -1.64
C VAL A 165 8.19 33.78 -0.63
N PHE A 166 9.32 33.10 -0.66
CA PHE A 166 9.59 32.10 0.41
C PHE A 166 11.05 32.12 0.89
N SER A 167 11.47 33.27 1.42
CA SER A 167 12.72 33.40 2.17
C SER A 167 12.43 33.95 3.58
N SER A 168 11.80 33.14 4.40
CA SER A 168 11.93 33.20 5.87
C SER A 168 11.21 32.01 6.47
N GLU A 169 11.93 31.30 7.33
CA GLU A 169 11.47 30.21 8.19
C GLU A 169 11.45 28.80 7.61
N MET A 170 12.62 28.29 7.27
CA MET A 170 12.95 26.87 7.54
C MET A 170 14.44 26.77 7.78
N SER A 171 14.85 26.70 9.04
CA SER A 171 16.20 26.33 9.44
C SER A 171 16.48 24.87 9.06
N GLU A 172 17.63 24.61 8.44
CA GLU A 172 18.07 23.30 7.93
C GLU A 172 18.33 22.23 9.01
N GLU A 173 17.99 22.48 10.27
CA GLU A 173 18.39 21.61 11.39
C GLU A 173 17.39 20.49 11.74
N SER A 174 16.28 20.31 11.04
CA SER A 174 15.28 19.31 11.42
C SER A 174 15.19 18.07 10.51
N PHE A 175 16.09 17.89 9.55
CA PHE A 175 15.95 16.81 8.57
C PHE A 175 16.87 15.59 8.76
N PHE A 176 17.86 15.65 9.65
CA PHE A 176 18.79 14.53 9.88
C PHE A 176 19.13 14.40 11.37
N ASN A 177 18.19 13.88 12.15
CA ASN A 177 18.48 13.11 13.35
C ASN A 177 17.62 11.85 13.31
N VAL A 178 18.08 10.88 12.55
CA VAL A 178 17.73 9.48 12.75
C VAL A 178 18.83 8.93 13.63
N ASP A 179 18.52 8.75 14.91
CA ASP A 179 19.43 8.11 15.84
C ASP A 179 19.80 6.73 15.33
N ASP A 180 21.09 6.44 15.26
CA ASP A 180 21.72 5.19 14.79
C ASP A 180 21.45 3.95 15.69
N ASP A 181 20.43 3.98 16.53
CA ASP A 181 20.16 2.94 17.51
C ASP A 181 19.24 1.78 17.02
N PHE A 182 19.01 1.66 15.72
CA PHE A 182 18.10 0.61 15.19
C PHE A 182 18.81 -0.62 14.59
N PHE A 183 20.16 -0.72 14.71
CA PHE A 183 20.91 -1.90 14.27
C PHE A 183 21.88 -2.38 15.36
N ASN A 184 21.33 -3.00 16.40
CA ASN A 184 22.00 -4.00 17.25
C ASN A 184 21.01 -5.07 17.67
#